data_ed701f4196824dc861783ce2df3c021f
#
_entry.id   ed701f4196824dc861783ce2df3c021f
#
_cell.length_a   1.000
_cell.length_b   1.000
_cell.length_c   1.000
_cell.angle_alpha   90.00
_cell.angle_beta   90.00
_cell.angle_gamma   90.00
#
_symmetry.space_group_name_H-M   'P 1'
#
loop_
_entity.id
_entity.type
_entity.pdbx_description
1 polymer ?
#
loop_
_entity_poly.entity_id
_entity_poly.type
_entity_poly.pdbx_seq_one_letter_code
_entity_poly.pdbx_strand_id
1 'polypeptide(L)'
;MYAADLWSDPKENRAFFKEQGLRDEQVIPVKADATELPFEKEFFDGIISTDSYNYFGRDPKYLDEKLLPFVKEGGYIYIAIPGMKQDCHDALPKELLLSWTPEQLDYMHDVPYWRNMVQRCKGATVLEVREMEFNEEVWEDWLKQENEYAVGDRKA
;
A
#
# COMPACT_ATOMS: atom_id res chain seq x y z
N MET A 1 -0.57 13.22 12.35
CA MET A 1 -0.42 12.33 11.17
C MET A 1 -1.19 12.93 9.99
N TYR A 2 -0.68 12.81 8.77
CA TYR A 2 -1.40 13.13 7.53
C TYR A 2 -1.87 11.83 6.89
N ALA A 3 -3.14 11.75 6.50
CA ALA A 3 -3.73 10.61 5.80
C ALA A 3 -4.01 11.02 4.35
N ALA A 4 -3.09 10.69 3.46
CA ALA A 4 -3.19 11.00 2.04
C ALA A 4 -3.96 9.90 1.31
N ASP A 5 -4.97 10.26 0.54
CA ASP A 5 -5.78 9.37 -0.27
C ASP A 5 -6.17 10.05 -1.59
N LEU A 6 -6.19 9.28 -2.68
CA LEU A 6 -6.52 9.80 -4.01
C LEU A 6 -8.03 9.85 -4.23
N TRP A 7 -8.78 8.90 -3.69
CA TRP A 7 -10.18 8.64 -4.04
C TRP A 7 -11.15 9.30 -3.06
N SER A 8 -10.88 9.18 -1.76
CA SER A 8 -11.80 9.62 -0.72
C SER A 8 -11.83 11.15 -0.59
N ASP A 9 -13.03 11.69 -0.31
CA ASP A 9 -13.15 13.11 0.03
C ASP A 9 -12.59 13.34 1.45
N PRO A 10 -11.69 14.32 1.63
CA PRO A 10 -11.15 14.66 2.95
C PRO A 10 -12.20 14.97 4.02
N LYS A 11 -13.39 15.43 3.63
CA LYS A 11 -14.49 15.69 4.58
C LYS A 11 -15.10 14.39 5.09
N GLU A 12 -15.26 13.40 4.21
CA GLU A 12 -15.75 12.05 4.56
C GLU A 12 -14.77 11.35 5.48
N ASN A 13 -13.47 11.37 5.12
CA ASN A 13 -12.42 10.82 5.96
C ASN A 13 -12.38 11.49 7.34
N ARG A 14 -12.54 12.81 7.39
CA ARG A 14 -12.60 13.55 8.67
C ARG A 14 -13.79 13.13 9.54
N ALA A 15 -14.97 12.95 8.93
CA ALA A 15 -16.15 12.46 9.64
C ALA A 15 -15.90 11.05 10.21
N PHE A 16 -15.38 10.15 9.40
CA PHE A 16 -15.00 8.80 9.83
C PHE A 16 -13.98 8.81 10.98
N PHE A 17 -12.92 9.61 10.89
CA PHE A 17 -11.92 9.71 11.96
C PHE A 17 -12.53 10.19 13.28
N LYS A 18 -13.48 11.15 13.23
CA LYS A 18 -14.22 11.60 14.42
C LYS A 18 -15.08 10.50 15.02
N GLU A 19 -15.76 9.71 14.21
CA GLU A 19 -16.54 8.54 14.66
C GLU A 19 -15.64 7.52 15.37
N GLN A 20 -14.37 7.40 14.94
CA GLN A 20 -13.35 6.55 15.59
C GLN A 20 -12.71 7.24 16.83
N GLY A 21 -13.20 8.39 17.27
CA GLY A 21 -12.69 9.10 18.44
C GLY A 21 -11.40 9.88 18.22
N LEU A 22 -10.98 10.09 16.97
CA LEU A 22 -9.78 10.86 16.63
C LEU A 22 -10.13 12.35 16.50
N ARG A 23 -9.25 13.20 17.02
CA ARG A 23 -9.38 14.67 16.90
C ARG A 23 -8.73 15.16 15.61
N ASP A 24 -9.18 16.33 15.13
CA ASP A 24 -8.69 16.94 13.87
C ASP A 24 -7.17 17.19 13.86
N GLU A 25 -6.56 17.39 15.05
CA GLU A 25 -5.11 17.59 15.16
C GLU A 25 -4.31 16.29 15.10
N GLN A 26 -4.93 15.15 15.39
CA GLN A 26 -4.27 13.85 15.39
C GLN A 26 -4.14 13.29 13.99
N VAL A 27 -5.18 13.42 13.14
CA VAL A 27 -5.19 12.93 11.77
C VAL A 27 -5.76 14.01 10.85
N ILE A 28 -4.98 14.41 9.88
CA ILE A 28 -5.32 15.42 8.87
C ILE A 28 -5.50 14.70 7.53
N PRO A 29 -6.74 14.55 7.03
CA PRO A 29 -6.98 13.96 5.72
C PRO A 29 -6.54 14.92 4.61
N VAL A 30 -5.87 14.39 3.60
CA VAL A 30 -5.38 15.13 2.43
C VAL A 30 -5.76 14.36 1.18
N LYS A 31 -6.42 15.03 0.22
CA LYS A 31 -6.62 14.46 -1.11
C LYS A 31 -5.37 14.67 -1.93
N ALA A 32 -4.67 13.58 -2.26
CA ALA A 32 -3.42 13.66 -2.99
C ALA A 32 -3.15 12.39 -3.79
N ASP A 33 -2.54 12.56 -4.95
CA ASP A 33 -1.90 11.49 -5.70
C ASP A 33 -0.55 11.17 -5.05
N ALA A 34 -0.29 9.88 -4.81
CA ALA A 34 0.97 9.43 -4.23
C ALA A 34 2.18 9.75 -5.11
N THR A 35 1.98 9.97 -6.41
CA THR A 35 3.05 10.37 -7.35
C THR A 35 3.36 11.86 -7.32
N GLU A 36 2.50 12.69 -6.68
CA GLU A 36 2.62 14.13 -6.58
C GLU A 36 2.19 14.63 -5.19
N LEU A 37 2.83 14.13 -4.17
CA LEU A 37 2.49 14.47 -2.78
C LEU A 37 2.78 15.96 -2.47
N PRO A 38 1.82 16.69 -1.86
CA PRO A 38 1.90 18.14 -1.64
C PRO A 38 2.62 18.50 -0.32
N PHE A 39 3.77 17.88 -0.06
CA PHE A 39 4.51 18.11 1.17
C PHE A 39 5.90 18.69 0.90
N GLU A 40 6.48 19.33 1.90
CA GLU A 40 7.86 19.79 1.86
C GLU A 40 8.83 18.61 2.03
N LYS A 41 10.05 18.78 1.54
CA LYS A 41 11.12 17.80 1.75
C LYS A 41 11.45 17.67 3.23
N GLU A 42 11.86 16.47 3.64
CA GLU A 42 12.25 16.18 5.03
C GLU A 42 11.18 16.55 6.06
N PHE A 43 9.91 16.39 5.69
CA PHE A 43 8.78 16.77 6.53
C PHE A 43 8.40 15.68 7.54
N PHE A 44 8.48 14.41 7.15
CA PHE A 44 8.00 13.29 7.94
C PHE A 44 9.14 12.56 8.67
N ASP A 45 8.88 12.15 9.90
CA ASP A 45 9.72 11.20 10.65
C ASP A 45 9.51 9.75 10.17
N GLY A 46 8.37 9.46 9.56
CA GLY A 46 8.07 8.18 8.94
C GLY A 46 6.86 8.24 8.01
N ILE A 47 6.85 7.34 7.04
CA ILE A 47 5.75 7.13 6.09
C ILE A 47 5.28 5.68 6.19
N ILE A 48 3.95 5.51 6.23
CA ILE A 48 3.31 4.19 6.15
C ILE A 48 2.46 4.18 4.88
N SER A 49 2.64 3.17 4.05
CA SER A 49 1.79 2.89 2.89
C SER A 49 1.14 1.52 3.07
N THR A 50 -0.18 1.50 3.09
CA THR A 50 -0.95 0.26 3.24
C THR A 50 -1.86 0.11 2.02
N ASP A 51 -1.82 -1.05 1.39
CA ASP A 51 -2.65 -1.45 0.25
C ASP A 51 -2.69 -0.41 -0.91
N SER A 52 -1.55 0.21 -1.20
CA SER A 52 -1.48 1.23 -2.26
C SER A 52 -0.14 1.24 -3.00
N TYR A 53 0.97 0.93 -2.35
CA TYR A 53 2.30 1.02 -2.96
C TYR A 53 2.47 0.13 -4.20
N ASN A 54 1.76 -0.99 -4.28
CA ASN A 54 1.76 -1.90 -5.44
C ASN A 54 1.33 -1.22 -6.75
N TYR A 55 0.51 -0.17 -6.71
CA TYR A 55 0.05 0.53 -7.92
C TYR A 55 1.14 1.41 -8.55
N PHE A 56 1.99 2.04 -7.76
CA PHE A 56 2.99 3.01 -8.24
C PHE A 56 4.44 2.64 -7.91
N GLY A 57 4.68 1.80 -6.93
CA GLY A 57 6.03 1.39 -6.48
C GLY A 57 6.76 0.44 -7.42
N ARG A 58 6.15 0.04 -8.54
CA ARG A 58 6.79 -0.75 -9.62
C ARG A 58 7.72 0.09 -10.49
N ASP A 59 7.61 1.42 -10.46
CA ASP A 59 8.65 2.28 -11.01
C ASP A 59 9.89 2.22 -10.11
N PRO A 60 11.04 1.74 -10.61
CA PRO A 60 12.26 1.58 -9.80
C PRO A 60 12.82 2.90 -9.25
N LYS A 61 12.35 4.03 -9.75
CA LYS A 61 12.75 5.37 -9.30
C LYS A 61 11.80 5.96 -8.28
N TYR A 62 10.58 5.42 -8.15
CA TYR A 62 9.54 6.02 -7.33
C TYR A 62 10.00 6.22 -5.87
N LEU A 63 10.61 5.21 -5.29
CA LEU A 63 11.03 5.28 -3.89
C LEU A 63 12.07 6.37 -3.65
N ASP A 64 13.11 6.46 -4.52
CA ASP A 64 14.16 7.48 -4.40
C ASP A 64 13.70 8.89 -4.78
N GLU A 65 12.90 9.02 -5.85
CA GLU A 65 12.61 10.32 -6.45
C GLU A 65 11.29 10.93 -5.93
N LYS A 66 10.33 10.10 -5.49
CA LYS A 66 8.98 10.55 -5.18
C LYS A 66 8.57 10.40 -3.72
N LEU A 67 9.10 9.41 -3.00
CA LEU A 67 8.68 9.15 -1.62
C LEU A 67 9.75 9.52 -0.59
N LEU A 68 10.97 9.04 -0.79
CA LEU A 68 12.09 9.26 0.13
C LEU A 68 12.40 10.75 0.40
N PRO A 69 12.28 11.67 -0.58
CA PRO A 69 12.56 13.10 -0.32
C PRO A 69 11.71 13.75 0.78
N PHE A 70 10.56 13.16 1.11
CA PHE A 70 9.70 13.68 2.18
C PHE A 70 10.06 13.14 3.57
N VAL A 71 10.92 12.14 3.66
CA VAL A 71 11.34 11.55 4.93
C VAL A 71 12.63 12.22 5.42
N LYS A 72 12.64 12.57 6.70
CA LYS A 72 13.83 13.11 7.36
C LYS A 72 14.95 12.07 7.42
N GLU A 73 16.19 12.54 7.57
CA GLU A 73 17.33 11.66 7.85
C GLU A 73 17.06 10.82 9.12
N GLY A 74 17.30 9.51 9.03
CA GLY A 74 17.02 8.55 10.10
C GLY A 74 15.55 8.16 10.26
N GLY A 75 14.66 8.67 9.39
CA GLY A 75 13.26 8.28 9.37
C GLY A 75 13.03 6.92 8.71
N TYR A 76 11.77 6.44 8.74
CA TYR A 76 11.40 5.11 8.27
C TYR A 76 10.30 5.15 7.21
N ILE A 77 10.35 4.20 6.29
CA ILE A 77 9.23 3.90 5.38
C ILE A 77 8.79 2.46 5.64
N TYR A 78 7.51 2.29 5.93
CA TYR A 78 6.87 0.99 6.10
C TYR A 78 5.84 0.80 4.98
N ILE A 79 5.91 -0.36 4.31
CA ILE A 79 5.04 -0.70 3.18
C ILE A 79 4.40 -2.05 3.47
N ALA A 80 3.08 -2.11 3.45
CA ALA A 80 2.28 -3.33 3.52
C ALA A 80 1.34 -3.37 2.31
N ILE A 81 1.47 -4.37 1.47
CA ILE A 81 0.71 -4.51 0.23
C ILE A 81 0.30 -5.97 0.01
N PRO A 82 -0.80 -6.21 -0.70
CA PRO A 82 -1.15 -7.54 -1.15
C PRO A 82 -0.12 -8.04 -2.17
N GLY A 83 0.04 -9.34 -2.26
CA GLY A 83 0.96 -9.97 -3.19
C GLY A 83 0.67 -11.45 -3.40
N MET A 84 1.42 -12.08 -4.26
CA MET A 84 1.38 -13.51 -4.50
C MET A 84 2.41 -14.24 -3.61
N LYS A 85 2.11 -15.47 -3.18
CA LYS A 85 3.10 -16.35 -2.53
C LYS A 85 4.24 -16.71 -3.50
N GLN A 86 3.88 -16.89 -4.76
CA GLN A 86 4.79 -17.11 -5.87
C GLN A 86 4.24 -16.42 -7.09
N ASP A 87 5.09 -15.71 -7.81
CA ASP A 87 4.72 -15.06 -9.07
C ASP A 87 4.26 -16.12 -10.09
N CYS A 88 3.07 -15.92 -10.65
CA CYS A 88 2.45 -16.83 -11.61
C CYS A 88 1.89 -16.10 -12.85
N HIS A 89 2.40 -14.92 -13.17
CA HIS A 89 1.91 -14.12 -14.31
C HIS A 89 2.01 -14.83 -15.65
N ASP A 90 2.99 -15.73 -15.83
CA ASP A 90 3.12 -16.54 -17.05
C ASP A 90 2.00 -17.56 -17.22
N ALA A 91 1.31 -17.96 -16.14
CA ALA A 91 0.24 -18.96 -16.15
C ALA A 91 -0.72 -18.74 -14.97
N LEU A 92 -1.55 -17.70 -15.07
CA LEU A 92 -2.52 -17.36 -14.02
C LEU A 92 -3.50 -18.50 -13.78
N PRO A 93 -3.70 -18.96 -12.53
CA PRO A 93 -4.74 -19.92 -12.17
C PRO A 93 -6.13 -19.41 -12.55
N LYS A 94 -6.97 -20.29 -13.07
CA LYS A 94 -8.34 -19.93 -13.48
C LYS A 94 -9.20 -19.48 -12.29
N GLU A 95 -8.91 -19.99 -11.12
CA GLU A 95 -9.56 -19.66 -9.87
C GLU A 95 -9.39 -18.17 -9.52
N LEU A 96 -8.19 -17.63 -9.67
CA LEU A 96 -7.94 -16.20 -9.46
C LEU A 96 -8.76 -15.33 -10.42
N LEU A 97 -8.97 -15.80 -11.65
CA LEU A 97 -9.74 -15.07 -12.66
C LEU A 97 -11.25 -15.06 -12.43
N LEU A 98 -11.74 -15.73 -11.38
CA LEU A 98 -13.13 -15.63 -10.94
C LEU A 98 -13.43 -14.31 -10.21
N SER A 99 -12.42 -13.73 -9.57
CA SER A 99 -12.55 -12.49 -8.79
C SER A 99 -11.68 -11.36 -9.32
N TRP A 100 -10.52 -11.67 -9.89
CA TRP A 100 -9.51 -10.71 -10.31
C TRP A 100 -9.33 -10.69 -11.83
N THR A 101 -9.17 -9.51 -12.41
CA THR A 101 -8.76 -9.39 -13.81
C THR A 101 -7.24 -9.53 -13.95
N PRO A 102 -6.71 -9.93 -15.13
CA PRO A 102 -5.26 -9.94 -15.37
C PRO A 102 -4.60 -8.59 -15.09
N GLU A 103 -5.28 -7.47 -15.42
CA GLU A 103 -4.79 -6.12 -15.18
C GLU A 103 -4.67 -5.80 -13.68
N GLN A 104 -5.60 -6.29 -12.86
CA GLN A 104 -5.51 -6.14 -11.40
C GLN A 104 -4.39 -7.00 -10.81
N LEU A 105 -4.22 -8.22 -11.32
CA LEU A 105 -3.15 -9.13 -10.89
C LEU A 105 -1.76 -8.61 -11.29
N ASP A 106 -1.64 -7.80 -12.34
CA ASP A 106 -0.38 -7.17 -12.76
C ASP A 106 0.26 -6.27 -11.67
N TYR A 107 -0.50 -5.86 -10.68
CA TYR A 107 0.01 -5.12 -9.51
C TYR A 107 0.44 -6.04 -8.35
N MET A 108 0.17 -7.33 -8.43
CA MET A 108 0.43 -8.30 -7.38
C MET A 108 1.68 -9.11 -7.69
N HIS A 109 2.74 -8.94 -6.94
CA HIS A 109 3.99 -9.65 -7.11
C HIS A 109 4.41 -10.34 -5.82
N ASP A 110 5.37 -11.26 -5.94
CA ASP A 110 5.90 -12.00 -4.79
C ASP A 110 7.00 -11.23 -4.02
N VAL A 111 7.41 -11.79 -2.89
CA VAL A 111 8.45 -11.20 -2.04
C VAL A 111 9.80 -11.01 -2.77
N PRO A 112 10.28 -11.96 -3.60
CA PRO A 112 11.49 -11.76 -4.41
C PRO A 112 11.44 -10.54 -5.34
N TYR A 113 10.31 -10.35 -6.03
CA TYR A 113 10.11 -9.18 -6.88
C TYR A 113 10.22 -7.88 -6.09
N TRP A 114 9.44 -7.74 -5.01
CA TRP A 114 9.41 -6.52 -4.20
C TRP A 114 10.75 -6.26 -3.52
N ARG A 115 11.43 -7.30 -3.05
CA ARG A 115 12.80 -7.17 -2.53
C ARG A 115 13.74 -6.58 -3.56
N ASN A 116 13.71 -7.09 -4.80
CA ASN A 116 14.51 -6.56 -5.90
C ASN A 116 14.17 -5.09 -6.20
N MET A 117 12.87 -4.73 -6.19
CA MET A 117 12.44 -3.36 -6.45
C MET A 117 12.94 -2.39 -5.39
N VAL A 118 12.70 -2.67 -4.10
CA VAL A 118 13.09 -1.74 -3.02
C VAL A 118 14.60 -1.68 -2.82
N GLN A 119 15.35 -2.75 -3.11
CA GLN A 119 16.82 -2.77 -3.07
C GLN A 119 17.50 -1.89 -4.13
N ARG A 120 16.76 -1.43 -5.14
CA ARG A 120 17.27 -0.45 -6.12
C ARG A 120 17.34 0.96 -5.56
N CYS A 121 16.65 1.23 -4.47
CA CYS A 121 16.72 2.50 -3.75
C CYS A 121 18.15 2.74 -3.24
N LYS A 122 18.68 3.92 -3.54
CA LYS A 122 20.06 4.31 -3.17
C LYS A 122 20.11 5.15 -1.91
N GLY A 123 19.03 5.88 -1.64
CA GLY A 123 18.95 6.82 -0.52
C GLY A 123 18.48 6.20 0.79
N ALA A 124 18.11 4.92 0.81
CA ALA A 124 17.66 4.23 2.02
C ALA A 124 18.29 2.84 2.16
N THR A 125 18.36 2.34 3.40
CA THR A 125 18.75 0.96 3.69
C THR A 125 17.51 0.11 3.86
N VAL A 126 17.38 -0.95 3.08
CA VAL A 126 16.30 -1.93 3.23
C VAL A 126 16.58 -2.78 4.47
N LEU A 127 15.73 -2.68 5.47
CA LEU A 127 15.88 -3.44 6.71
C LEU A 127 15.31 -4.85 6.56
N GLU A 128 14.12 -4.97 5.99
CA GLU A 128 13.43 -6.24 5.84
C GLU A 128 12.44 -6.22 4.68
N VAL A 129 12.29 -7.36 3.99
CA VAL A 129 11.20 -7.62 3.03
C VAL A 129 10.76 -9.06 3.24
N ARG A 130 9.53 -9.27 3.72
CA ARG A 130 8.99 -10.59 4.05
C ARG A 130 7.46 -10.63 3.89
N GLU A 131 6.91 -11.83 3.94
CA GLU A 131 5.48 -11.99 4.14
C GLU A 131 5.07 -11.50 5.54
N MET A 132 3.84 -11.05 5.67
CA MET A 132 3.27 -10.67 6.96
C MET A 132 3.08 -11.93 7.83
N GLU A 133 3.42 -11.88 9.11
CA GLU A 133 3.32 -13.04 10.02
C GLU A 133 1.88 -13.54 10.20
N PHE A 134 0.92 -12.61 10.18
CA PHE A 134 -0.51 -12.89 10.35
C PHE A 134 -1.26 -12.84 9.01
N ASN A 135 -0.62 -13.28 7.94
CA ASN A 135 -1.18 -13.20 6.58
C ASN A 135 -2.49 -14.01 6.45
N GLU A 136 -2.56 -15.18 7.06
CA GLU A 136 -3.76 -16.04 7.00
C GLU A 136 -4.93 -15.38 7.76
N GLU A 137 -4.69 -14.84 8.95
CA GLU A 137 -5.72 -14.15 9.74
C GLU A 137 -6.23 -12.89 9.04
N VAL A 138 -5.35 -12.13 8.38
CA VAL A 138 -5.74 -10.94 7.61
C VAL A 138 -6.66 -11.33 6.45
N TRP A 139 -6.34 -12.40 5.72
CA TRP A 139 -7.19 -12.89 4.64
C TRP A 139 -8.51 -13.46 5.15
N GLU A 140 -8.51 -14.20 6.25
CA GLU A 140 -9.73 -14.68 6.89
C GLU A 140 -10.64 -13.52 7.33
N ASP A 141 -10.08 -12.46 7.88
CA ASP A 141 -10.85 -11.27 8.29
C ASP A 141 -11.35 -10.47 7.09
N TRP A 142 -10.56 -10.37 6.02
CA TRP A 142 -11.02 -9.80 4.76
C TRP A 142 -12.21 -10.58 4.19
N LEU A 143 -12.09 -11.90 4.09
CA LEU A 143 -13.14 -12.74 3.54
C LEU A 143 -14.44 -12.75 4.37
N LYS A 144 -14.44 -12.29 5.61
CA LYS A 144 -15.66 -12.09 6.43
C LYS A 144 -16.40 -10.81 6.11
N GLN A 145 -15.78 -9.87 5.38
CA GLN A 145 -16.40 -8.57 5.07
C GLN A 145 -17.54 -8.71 4.06
N GLU A 146 -18.55 -7.83 4.18
CA GLU A 146 -19.75 -7.84 3.32
C GLU A 146 -19.65 -6.89 2.11
N ASN A 147 -18.50 -6.28 1.85
CA ASN A 147 -18.30 -5.48 0.66
C ASN A 147 -18.20 -6.35 -0.61
N GLU A 148 -18.46 -5.75 -1.76
CA GLU A 148 -18.53 -6.47 -3.06
C GLU A 148 -17.24 -7.20 -3.44
N TYR A 149 -16.09 -6.65 -3.06
CA TYR A 149 -14.77 -7.24 -3.37
C TYR A 149 -14.53 -8.51 -2.54
N ALA A 150 -14.74 -8.46 -1.23
CA ALA A 150 -14.61 -9.61 -0.36
C ALA A 150 -15.61 -10.72 -0.72
N VAL A 151 -16.83 -10.34 -1.12
CA VAL A 151 -17.84 -11.29 -1.64
C VAL A 151 -17.37 -11.94 -2.95
N GLY A 152 -16.69 -11.20 -3.81
CA GLY A 152 -16.05 -11.72 -5.02
C GLY A 152 -14.95 -12.74 -4.68
N ASP A 153 -14.03 -12.37 -3.81
CA ASP A 153 -12.86 -13.16 -3.44
C ASP A 153 -13.22 -14.47 -2.74
N ARG A 154 -14.35 -14.54 -2.01
CA ARG A 154 -14.87 -15.80 -1.45
C ARG A 154 -15.25 -16.86 -2.51
N LYS A 155 -15.36 -16.48 -3.79
CA LYS A 155 -15.70 -17.38 -4.89
C LYS A 155 -14.46 -17.90 -5.63
N ALA A 156 -13.34 -17.26 -5.46
CA ALA A 156 -12.03 -17.64 -5.99
C ALA A 156 -11.29 -18.56 -5.01
#